data_9c6d1441babfd935091dcf3170c92fbb
#
_entry.id   9c6d1441babfd935091dcf3170c92fbb
#
_cell.length_a   1.000
_cell.length_b   1.000
_cell.length_c   1.000
_cell.angle_alpha   90.00
_cell.angle_beta   90.00
_cell.angle_gamma   90.00
#
_symmetry.space_group_name_H-M   'P 1'
#
loop_
_entity.id
_entity.type
_entity.pdbx_description
1 polymer ?
#
loop_
_entity_poly.entity_id
_entity_poly.type
_entity_poly.pdbx_seq_one_letter_code
_entity_poly.pdbx_strand_id
1 'polypeptide(L)'
;MGINSSGNMFSLCSVNYGIEKLIVMEKQGGKNMESKKSESDNQKIHIFLAPGAHVVGDVTLGENVGIWYNAVVRGDTGSIFIDDNSNVQDNSTLHTDEGHSIHIGKGVSIGHNAVVHLSLI
;
A
#
# COMPACT_ATOMS: atom_id res chain seq x y z
N MET A 1 8.77 -9.07 0.63
CA MET A 1 9.51 -8.02 1.28
C MET A 1 9.82 -6.92 0.31
N GLY A 2 9.64 -5.72 0.69
CA GLY A 2 9.91 -4.61 -0.19
C GLY A 2 10.54 -3.46 0.56
N ILE A 3 11.19 -2.57 -0.17
CA ILE A 3 11.79 -1.40 0.39
C ILE A 3 11.36 -0.23 -0.45
N ASN A 4 10.80 0.78 0.19
CA ASN A 4 10.40 1.95 -0.56
C ASN A 4 11.56 2.92 -0.65
N SER A 5 11.37 4.02 -1.36
CA SER A 5 12.46 4.95 -1.62
C SER A 5 12.89 5.69 -0.38
N SER A 6 12.11 5.69 0.67
CA SER A 6 12.54 6.33 1.89
C SER A 6 13.31 5.36 2.79
N GLY A 7 13.51 4.14 2.37
CA GLY A 7 14.30 3.21 3.13
C GLY A 7 13.52 2.38 4.12
N ASN A 8 12.23 2.52 4.19
CA ASN A 8 11.44 1.70 5.08
C ASN A 8 11.28 0.31 4.48
N MET A 9 11.30 -0.68 5.34
CA MET A 9 11.23 -2.03 4.91
C MET A 9 9.96 -2.66 5.36
N PHE A 10 9.36 -3.46 4.52
CA PHE A 10 8.15 -4.20 4.84
C PHE A 10 8.40 -5.67 4.61
N SER A 11 8.00 -6.49 5.58
CA SER A 11 8.01 -7.91 5.42
C SER A 11 6.61 -8.34 5.03
N LEU A 12 6.53 -9.14 4.00
CA LEU A 12 5.24 -9.59 3.52
C LEU A 12 5.03 -11.03 3.91
N CYS A 13 3.88 -11.28 4.52
CA CYS A 13 3.49 -12.62 4.86
C CYS A 13 2.14 -12.83 4.20
N SER A 14 2.02 -13.71 3.27
CA SER A 14 0.79 -13.85 2.52
C SER A 14 0.08 -15.14 2.86
N VAL A 15 -1.22 -15.05 2.93
CA VAL A 15 -2.07 -16.18 3.20
C VAL A 15 -3.09 -16.23 2.07
N ASN A 16 -3.26 -17.40 1.50
CA ASN A 16 -4.19 -17.55 0.42
C ASN A 16 -5.53 -18.02 0.94
N TYR A 17 -6.58 -17.39 0.42
CA TYR A 17 -7.93 -17.80 0.72
C TYR A 17 -8.60 -18.04 -0.61
N GLY A 18 -8.53 -19.26 -1.10
CA GLY A 18 -9.11 -19.55 -2.40
C GLY A 18 -8.42 -18.75 -3.46
N ILE A 19 -9.15 -17.89 -4.15
CA ILE A 19 -8.57 -17.11 -5.22
C ILE A 19 -8.02 -15.79 -4.74
N GLU A 20 -8.12 -15.50 -3.46
CA GLU A 20 -7.68 -14.23 -2.94
C GLU A 20 -6.46 -14.40 -2.09
N LYS A 21 -5.76 -13.34 -1.91
CA LYS A 21 -4.57 -13.35 -1.11
C LYS A 21 -4.64 -12.24 -0.10
N LEU A 22 -4.51 -12.59 1.15
CA LEU A 22 -4.42 -11.60 2.20
C LEU A 22 -2.95 -11.45 2.55
N ILE A 23 -2.48 -10.24 2.47
CA ILE A 23 -1.09 -9.97 2.77
C ILE A 23 -1.02 -9.20 4.07
N VAL A 24 -0.23 -9.72 4.97
CA VAL A 24 0.04 -9.05 6.23
C VAL A 24 1.43 -8.44 6.09
N MET A 25 1.50 -7.14 6.19
CA MET A 25 2.77 -6.44 6.11
C MET A 25 3.18 -6.04 7.48
N GLU A 26 4.43 -6.37 7.82
CA GLU A 26 4.95 -5.97 9.09
C GLU A 26 5.89 -4.84 8.84
N LYS A 27 5.59 -3.70 9.41
CA LYS A 27 6.40 -2.54 9.18
C LYS A 27 7.65 -2.64 10.00
N GLN A 28 8.78 -2.58 9.34
CA GLN A 28 10.02 -2.65 10.05
C GLN A 28 10.68 -1.32 9.95
N GLY A 29 11.08 -0.83 11.04
CA GLY A 29 11.47 0.44 11.11
C GLY A 29 12.62 0.88 10.38
N GLY A 30 12.71 1.99 9.99
CA GLY A 30 13.82 2.68 9.62
C GLY A 30 14.48 3.04 10.86
N LYS A 31 15.44 3.82 10.82
CA LYS A 31 16.10 3.97 11.88
C LYS A 31 15.43 4.42 13.00
N ASN A 32 14.51 5.11 12.82
CA ASN A 32 13.96 5.63 13.94
C ASN A 32 13.07 4.80 14.58
N MET A 33 12.62 3.89 14.06
CA MET A 33 11.68 3.26 14.70
C MET A 33 12.08 2.28 15.49
N GLU A 34 13.03 1.92 15.37
CA GLU A 34 13.29 1.02 16.07
C GLU A 34 13.26 1.14 17.33
N SER A 35 13.54 1.70 17.53
CA SER A 35 13.64 1.92 18.62
C SER A 35 12.83 1.45 19.44
N LYS A 36 12.84 1.33 20.12
CA LYS A 36 12.13 1.15 21.00
C LYS A 36 11.12 0.50 20.99
N LYS A 37 10.93 -0.07 20.29
CA LYS A 37 9.86 -0.65 20.23
C LYS A 37 9.83 -1.83 20.96
N SER A 38 9.00 -2.07 21.73
CA SER A 38 8.82 -3.31 22.35
C SER A 38 8.20 -4.15 21.38
N GLU A 39 8.11 -5.36 21.64
CA GLU A 39 7.53 -6.20 20.76
C GLU A 39 6.15 -5.98 20.68
N SER A 40 5.54 -5.48 21.60
CA SER A 40 4.14 -5.21 21.46
C SER A 40 3.92 -4.17 20.43
N ASP A 41 4.95 -3.48 20.01
CA ASP A 41 4.76 -2.51 19.00
C ASP A 41 4.93 -3.06 17.64
N ASN A 42 5.12 -4.32 17.47
CA ASN A 42 5.14 -4.85 16.16
C ASN A 42 3.78 -4.75 15.60
N GLN A 43 3.54 -3.82 14.72
CA GLN A 43 2.24 -3.63 14.16
C GLN A 43 2.10 -4.41 12.93
N LYS A 44 1.12 -5.29 12.87
CA LYS A 44 0.81 -6.02 11.67
C LYS A 44 -0.29 -5.30 10.96
N ILE A 45 -0.05 -4.96 9.72
CA ILE A 45 -1.00 -4.24 8.92
C ILE A 45 -1.63 -5.22 7.95
N HIS A 46 -2.94 -5.31 7.99
CA HIS A 46 -3.66 -6.26 7.16
C HIS A 46 -4.09 -5.59 5.87
N ILE A 47 -3.66 -6.13 4.76
CA ILE A 47 -3.94 -5.55 3.47
C ILE A 47 -4.49 -6.66 2.58
N PHE A 48 -5.58 -6.37 1.89
CA PHE A 48 -6.13 -7.29 0.93
C PHE A 48 -5.54 -6.98 -0.44
N LEU A 49 -4.91 -7.97 -1.04
CA LEU A 49 -4.32 -7.78 -2.35
C LEU A 49 -4.88 -8.85 -3.25
N ALA A 50 -5.76 -8.48 -4.15
CA ALA A 50 -6.43 -9.43 -5.02
C ALA A 50 -5.51 -9.93 -6.12
N PRO A 51 -5.82 -11.07 -6.72
CA PRO A 51 -5.03 -11.57 -7.83
C PRO A 51 -4.91 -10.53 -8.94
N GLY A 52 -3.71 -10.38 -9.45
CA GLY A 52 -3.45 -9.43 -10.52
C GLY A 52 -3.20 -8.01 -10.04
N ALA A 53 -3.36 -7.73 -8.76
CA ALA A 53 -3.04 -6.41 -8.26
C ALA A 53 -1.54 -6.26 -8.15
N HIS A 54 -1.06 -5.05 -8.44
CA HIS A 54 0.37 -4.77 -8.36
C HIS A 54 0.60 -3.52 -7.53
N VAL A 55 1.50 -3.62 -6.58
CA VAL A 55 1.89 -2.50 -5.75
C VAL A 55 3.40 -2.43 -5.83
N VAL A 56 3.93 -1.38 -6.43
CA VAL A 56 5.37 -1.28 -6.64
C VAL A 56 5.89 0.08 -6.23
N GLY A 57 7.12 0.10 -5.82
CA GLY A 57 7.82 1.35 -5.52
C GLY A 57 7.51 1.88 -4.14
N ASP A 58 7.53 3.18 -4.03
CA ASP A 58 7.39 3.87 -2.76
C ASP A 58 5.91 4.05 -2.44
N VAL A 59 5.30 3.02 -1.89
CA VAL A 59 3.89 3.01 -1.56
C VAL A 59 3.73 2.68 -0.08
N THR A 60 2.95 3.50 0.61
CA THR A 60 2.65 3.28 2.02
C THR A 60 1.16 3.01 2.13
N LEU A 61 0.82 1.88 2.72
CA LEU A 61 -0.57 1.45 2.85
C LEU A 61 -0.94 1.38 4.32
N GLY A 62 -2.09 1.91 4.65
CA GLY A 62 -2.61 1.86 6.00
C GLY A 62 -3.29 0.54 6.30
N GLU A 63 -4.00 0.51 7.41
CA GLU A 63 -4.67 -0.68 7.86
C GLU A 63 -5.92 -0.95 7.03
N ASN A 64 -6.16 -2.19 6.69
CA ASN A 64 -7.37 -2.60 5.99
C ASN A 64 -7.52 -1.96 4.61
N VAL A 65 -6.42 -1.68 3.96
CA VAL A 65 -6.47 -1.18 2.60
C VAL A 65 -6.68 -2.36 1.66
N GLY A 66 -7.55 -2.20 0.69
CA GLY A 66 -7.80 -3.23 -0.30
C GLY A 66 -7.36 -2.78 -1.68
N ILE A 67 -6.58 -3.61 -2.34
CA ILE A 67 -6.17 -3.36 -3.73
C ILE A 67 -6.75 -4.52 -4.53
N TRP A 68 -7.71 -4.20 -5.37
CA TRP A 68 -8.54 -5.22 -5.99
C TRP A 68 -7.97 -5.73 -7.31
N TYR A 69 -8.75 -6.53 -8.01
CA TYR A 69 -8.25 -7.28 -9.16
C TYR A 69 -7.67 -6.37 -10.23
N ASN A 70 -6.44 -6.67 -10.60
CA ASN A 70 -5.76 -5.99 -11.68
C ASN A 70 -5.55 -4.49 -11.46
N ALA A 71 -5.69 -4.04 -10.24
CA ALA A 71 -5.38 -2.65 -9.93
C ALA A 71 -3.87 -2.49 -9.82
N VAL A 72 -3.38 -1.30 -10.15
CA VAL A 72 -1.96 -1.02 -10.14
C VAL A 72 -1.71 0.23 -9.30
N VAL A 73 -0.88 0.11 -8.29
CA VAL A 73 -0.46 1.24 -7.48
C VAL A 73 1.05 1.33 -7.66
N ARG A 74 1.48 2.30 -8.43
CA ARG A 74 2.86 2.34 -8.86
C ARG A 74 3.54 3.61 -8.37
N GLY A 75 4.31 3.48 -7.32
CA GLY A 75 5.03 4.60 -6.72
C GLY A 75 6.49 4.58 -7.12
N ASP A 76 6.77 4.32 -8.39
CA ASP A 76 8.15 4.18 -8.85
C ASP A 76 8.78 5.51 -9.20
N THR A 77 8.02 6.56 -9.42
CA THR A 77 8.58 7.87 -9.68
C THR A 77 8.21 8.86 -8.58
N GLY A 78 7.17 8.61 -7.83
CA GLY A 78 6.78 9.47 -6.71
C GLY A 78 6.09 8.63 -5.67
N SER A 79 5.86 9.18 -4.51
CA SER A 79 5.33 8.43 -3.38
C SER A 79 3.82 8.35 -3.43
N ILE A 80 3.27 7.24 -2.99
CA ILE A 80 1.82 7.06 -2.89
C ILE A 80 1.49 6.63 -1.48
N PHE A 81 0.53 7.33 -0.86
CA PHE A 81 0.08 7.03 0.47
C PHE A 81 -1.40 6.72 0.41
N ILE A 82 -1.82 5.56 0.89
CA ILE A 82 -3.22 5.18 0.96
C ILE A 82 -3.53 4.90 2.41
N ASP A 83 -4.41 5.70 2.98
CA ASP A 83 -4.66 5.63 4.40
C ASP A 83 -5.69 4.54 4.72
N ASP A 84 -5.97 4.38 6.00
CA ASP A 84 -6.73 3.25 6.53
C ASP A 84 -8.10 3.10 5.90
N ASN A 85 -8.51 1.87 5.72
CA ASN A 85 -9.86 1.52 5.29
C ASN A 85 -10.24 2.06 3.91
N SER A 86 -9.25 2.33 3.10
CA SER A 86 -9.47 2.78 1.72
C SER A 86 -9.30 1.62 0.76
N ASN A 87 -9.81 1.76 -0.44
CA ASN A 87 -9.63 0.70 -1.41
C ASN A 87 -9.45 1.24 -2.81
N VAL A 88 -8.73 0.47 -3.60
CA VAL A 88 -8.51 0.75 -5.01
C VAL A 88 -9.13 -0.42 -5.74
N GLN A 89 -10.18 -0.14 -6.49
CA GLN A 89 -10.98 -1.21 -7.07
C GLN A 89 -10.44 -1.64 -8.42
N ASP A 90 -11.11 -2.63 -8.99
CA ASP A 90 -10.62 -3.37 -10.13
C ASP A 90 -10.16 -2.49 -11.28
N ASN A 91 -9.02 -2.81 -11.84
CA ASN A 91 -8.48 -2.17 -13.03
C ASN A 91 -8.15 -0.69 -12.86
N SER A 92 -8.06 -0.20 -11.65
CA SER A 92 -7.71 1.19 -11.43
C SER A 92 -6.20 1.34 -11.38
N THR A 93 -5.71 2.50 -11.73
CA THR A 93 -4.28 2.78 -11.76
C THR A 93 -3.99 4.05 -10.98
N LEU A 94 -3.05 3.95 -10.04
CA LEU A 94 -2.55 5.10 -9.34
C LEU A 94 -1.09 5.27 -9.70
N HIS A 95 -0.73 6.44 -10.17
CA HIS A 95 0.64 6.72 -10.58
C HIS A 95 0.90 8.22 -10.50
N THR A 96 2.13 8.59 -10.26
CA THR A 96 2.47 10.00 -10.17
C THR A 96 3.86 10.23 -10.74
N ASP A 97 4.19 11.48 -10.96
CA ASP A 97 5.46 11.86 -11.57
C ASP A 97 6.47 12.21 -10.51
N GLU A 98 7.70 12.36 -10.94
CA GLU A 98 8.78 12.68 -10.04
C GLU A 98 8.50 14.00 -9.34
N GLY A 99 8.78 14.06 -8.06
CA GLY A 99 8.56 15.26 -7.27
C GLY A 99 7.13 15.45 -6.82
N HIS A 100 6.24 14.52 -7.13
CA HIS A 100 4.85 14.62 -6.72
C HIS A 100 4.45 13.39 -5.94
N SER A 101 3.33 13.48 -5.23
CA SER A 101 2.85 12.35 -4.47
C SER A 101 1.34 12.27 -4.58
N ILE A 102 0.82 11.09 -4.29
CA ILE A 102 -0.61 10.87 -4.20
C ILE A 102 -0.92 10.56 -2.75
N HIS A 103 -1.93 11.20 -2.24
CA HIS A 103 -2.40 10.94 -0.88
C HIS A 103 -3.87 10.58 -0.96
N ILE A 104 -4.21 9.36 -0.57
CA ILE A 104 -5.58 8.91 -0.49
C ILE A 104 -5.92 8.86 0.99
N GLY A 105 -6.93 9.58 1.38
CA GLY A 105 -7.32 9.66 2.79
C GLY A 105 -7.98 8.40 3.28
N LYS A 106 -8.50 8.44 4.51
CA LYS A 106 -9.12 7.30 5.13
C LYS A 106 -10.50 7.07 4.54
N GLY A 107 -10.86 5.81 4.39
CA GLY A 107 -12.21 5.46 3.98
C GLY A 107 -12.58 5.85 2.57
N VAL A 108 -11.59 6.00 1.70
CA VAL A 108 -11.82 6.43 0.33
C VAL A 108 -11.94 5.20 -0.56
N SER A 109 -12.90 5.21 -1.47
CA SER A 109 -13.02 4.17 -2.47
C SER A 109 -12.69 4.75 -3.84
N ILE A 110 -11.68 4.20 -4.46
CA ILE A 110 -11.35 4.55 -5.84
C ILE A 110 -12.09 3.53 -6.70
N GLY A 111 -13.05 3.99 -7.46
CA GLY A 111 -13.91 3.08 -8.22
C GLY A 111 -13.20 2.37 -9.34
N HIS A 112 -13.93 1.46 -9.97
CA HIS A 112 -13.35 0.61 -11.01
C HIS A 112 -12.91 1.43 -12.21
N ASN A 113 -11.80 1.03 -12.81
CA ASN A 113 -11.29 1.65 -14.03
C ASN A 113 -10.95 3.13 -13.86
N ALA A 114 -10.63 3.55 -12.67
CA ALA A 114 -10.25 4.93 -12.44
C ALA A 114 -8.76 5.12 -12.67
N VAL A 115 -8.39 6.32 -13.05
CA VAL A 115 -6.99 6.68 -13.16
C VAL A 115 -6.78 7.87 -12.22
N VAL A 116 -5.86 7.71 -11.29
CA VAL A 116 -5.54 8.76 -10.33
C VAL A 116 -4.08 9.13 -10.56
N HIS A 117 -3.85 10.37 -10.92
CA HIS A 117 -2.51 10.82 -11.24
C HIS A 117 -2.32 12.21 -10.63
N LEU A 118 -1.28 12.38 -9.84
CA LEU A 118 -0.96 13.67 -9.21
C LEU A 118 -2.12 14.20 -8.37
N SER A 119 -2.63 13.42 -7.45
CA SER A 119 -3.85 13.84 -6.77
C SER A 119 -3.76 13.76 -5.26
N LEU A 120 -4.63 14.52 -4.62
CA LEU A 120 -4.89 14.41 -3.21
C LEU A 120 -6.38 14.16 -3.07
N ILE A 121 -6.72 13.06 -2.45
CA ILE A 121 -8.13 12.70 -2.32
C ILE A 121 -8.47 12.37 -0.89
#